data_c144ee527de632484e315b91b3be3de4
#
_entry.id   c144ee527de632484e315b91b3be3de4
#
_cell.length_a   1.000
_cell.length_b   1.000
_cell.length_c   1.000
_cell.angle_alpha   90.00
_cell.angle_beta   90.00
_cell.angle_gamma   90.00
#
_symmetry.space_group_name_H-M   'P 1'
#
loop_
_entity.id
_entity.type
_entity.pdbx_description
1 polymer ?
#
loop_
_entity_poly.entity_id
_entity_poly.type
_entity_poly.pdbx_seq_one_letter_code
_entity_poly.pdbx_strand_id
1 'polypeptide(L)'
;MTATEGIRPDVARTVRYPVYERFYTWQGEGVHLGAAAYFIRLYGCPQACPWCDSAGTWHHDSRPEGVTLMTAGALAAVVAQDSPDGAFVVITGGEPILFDLAPLVDALHALGRRVHIETSGIAELRGAIDWVTLSPKPFGTWPTPEVVARADEVKIIVHDVADLQAGLDTLEGLRPDAVIWLHPEWSKARERDMAVLNAITDAVKTNPRLRAGYQMHKLYRADELDAHSDKRLIPLGGNTDLGY
;
A
#
# COMPACT_ATOMS: atom_id res chain seq x y z
N MET A 1 -21.92 24.09 -40.81
CA MET A 1 -21.64 24.30 -39.36
C MET A 1 -20.88 23.05 -38.92
N THR A 2 -19.56 23.13 -38.93
CA THR A 2 -18.65 22.06 -38.53
C THR A 2 -18.38 22.19 -37.05
N ALA A 3 -18.82 21.21 -36.26
CA ALA A 3 -18.52 21.09 -34.85
C ALA A 3 -17.01 20.82 -34.70
N THR A 4 -16.27 21.80 -34.17
CA THR A 4 -14.93 21.60 -33.66
C THR A 4 -15.04 20.79 -32.36
N GLU A 5 -14.80 19.47 -32.44
CA GLU A 5 -14.52 18.66 -31.28
C GLU A 5 -13.27 19.23 -30.58
N GLY A 6 -13.49 19.86 -29.44
CA GLY A 6 -12.43 20.35 -28.60
C GLY A 6 -11.59 19.18 -28.08
N ILE A 7 -10.37 19.07 -28.58
CA ILE A 7 -9.33 18.18 -28.05
C ILE A 7 -9.15 18.55 -26.58
N ARG A 8 -9.66 17.74 -25.67
CA ARG A 8 -9.30 17.86 -24.25
C ARG A 8 -7.78 17.69 -24.16
N PRO A 9 -7.03 18.63 -23.55
CA PRO A 9 -5.61 18.42 -23.34
C PRO A 9 -5.43 17.12 -22.57
N ASP A 10 -4.49 16.28 -23.02
CA ASP A 10 -4.17 14.97 -22.44
C ASP A 10 -3.72 15.16 -20.98
N VAL A 11 -4.68 15.12 -20.05
CA VAL A 11 -4.46 15.28 -18.60
C VAL A 11 -3.48 14.23 -18.10
N ALA A 12 -3.46 13.05 -18.73
CA ALA A 12 -2.56 11.95 -18.36
C ALA A 12 -1.07 12.29 -18.57
N ARG A 13 -0.76 13.28 -19.42
CA ARG A 13 0.62 13.74 -19.64
C ARG A 13 1.09 14.80 -18.65
N THR A 14 0.18 15.51 -17.99
CA THR A 14 0.52 16.60 -17.07
C THR A 14 0.71 16.14 -15.63
N VAL A 15 0.03 15.08 -15.20
CA VAL A 15 0.19 14.50 -13.85
C VAL A 15 1.47 13.68 -13.81
N ARG A 16 2.34 13.98 -12.83
CA ARG A 16 3.57 13.22 -12.57
C ARG A 16 3.56 12.68 -11.16
N TYR A 17 3.95 11.43 -11.01
CA TYR A 17 4.01 10.72 -9.74
C TYR A 17 5.47 10.60 -9.30
N PRO A 18 5.81 10.92 -8.05
CA PRO A 18 7.15 10.70 -7.50
C PRO A 18 7.31 9.21 -7.17
N VAL A 19 7.89 8.46 -8.10
CA VAL A 19 8.11 7.02 -7.95
C VAL A 19 9.39 6.80 -7.16
N TYR A 20 9.27 6.16 -6.00
CA TYR A 20 10.38 5.75 -5.15
C TYR A 20 11.02 4.49 -5.70
N GLU A 21 10.21 3.45 -5.92
CA GLU A 21 10.59 2.21 -6.54
C GLU A 21 9.41 1.57 -7.29
N ARG A 22 9.71 0.60 -8.13
CA ARG A 22 8.74 -0.22 -8.84
C ARG A 22 9.34 -1.58 -9.13
N PHE A 23 8.56 -2.64 -9.00
CA PHE A 23 9.06 -4.00 -9.19
C PHE A 23 7.93 -5.00 -9.42
N TYR A 24 8.24 -6.10 -10.10
CA TYR A 24 7.35 -7.21 -10.29
C TYR A 24 7.67 -8.33 -9.29
N THR A 25 6.66 -8.79 -8.58
CA THR A 25 6.75 -9.85 -7.57
C THR A 25 5.38 -10.49 -7.34
N TRP A 26 5.03 -10.80 -6.12
CA TRP A 26 3.72 -11.29 -5.69
C TRP A 26 3.25 -10.56 -4.43
N GLN A 27 1.91 -10.47 -4.25
CA GLN A 27 1.35 -9.85 -3.05
C GLN A 27 1.66 -10.70 -1.82
N GLY A 28 2.32 -10.10 -0.85
CA GLY A 28 2.80 -10.77 0.37
C GLY A 28 1.82 -10.78 1.53
N GLU A 29 0.63 -10.17 1.38
CA GLU A 29 -0.30 -9.91 2.47
C GLU A 29 -1.77 -9.96 2.00
N GLY A 30 -2.68 -10.08 2.95
CA GLY A 30 -4.11 -9.90 2.72
C GLY A 30 -4.78 -11.00 1.88
N VAL A 31 -5.92 -10.63 1.28
CA VAL A 31 -6.76 -11.57 0.51
C VAL A 31 -6.06 -12.09 -0.74
N HIS A 32 -5.19 -11.28 -1.34
CA HIS A 32 -4.48 -11.62 -2.58
C HIS A 32 -3.09 -12.22 -2.36
N LEU A 33 -2.80 -12.70 -1.15
CA LEU A 33 -1.54 -13.35 -0.79
C LEU A 33 -1.12 -14.40 -1.83
N GLY A 34 0.12 -14.31 -2.31
CA GLY A 34 0.72 -15.24 -3.27
C GLY A 34 0.39 -14.96 -4.73
N ALA A 35 -0.49 -14.01 -5.03
CA ALA A 35 -0.84 -13.68 -6.41
C ALA A 35 0.17 -12.72 -7.04
N ALA A 36 0.50 -12.95 -8.33
CA ALA A 36 1.47 -12.13 -9.07
C ALA A 36 1.02 -10.67 -9.17
N ALA A 37 1.89 -9.75 -8.82
CA ALA A 37 1.60 -8.33 -8.71
C ALA A 37 2.79 -7.45 -9.12
N TYR A 38 2.50 -6.32 -9.75
CA TYR A 38 3.47 -5.27 -10.02
C TYR A 38 3.27 -4.12 -9.02
N PHE A 39 4.28 -3.79 -8.26
CA PHE A 39 4.23 -2.74 -7.27
C PHE A 39 4.74 -1.41 -7.84
N ILE A 40 3.99 -0.33 -7.58
CA ILE A 40 4.39 1.06 -7.80
C ILE A 40 4.39 1.75 -6.45
N ARG A 41 5.57 2.02 -5.91
CA ARG A 41 5.74 2.68 -4.62
C ARG A 41 6.01 4.16 -4.82
N LEU A 42 5.09 5.00 -4.34
CA LEU A 42 5.21 6.46 -4.43
C LEU A 42 5.95 7.04 -3.22
N TYR A 43 6.60 8.16 -3.42
CA TYR A 43 7.30 8.90 -2.37
C TYR A 43 6.42 9.98 -1.76
N GLY A 44 6.47 10.11 -0.43
CA GLY A 44 5.77 11.12 0.36
C GLY A 44 4.69 10.49 1.25
N CYS A 45 4.81 10.70 2.58
CA CYS A 45 3.82 10.27 3.57
C CYS A 45 3.87 11.19 4.79
N PRO A 46 2.75 11.75 5.25
CA PRO A 46 2.70 12.58 6.44
C PRO A 46 2.49 11.79 7.74
N GLN A 47 2.24 10.47 7.68
CA GLN A 47 1.93 9.66 8.85
C GLN A 47 3.14 9.39 9.74
N ALA A 48 4.35 9.32 9.17
CA ALA A 48 5.62 9.15 9.89
C ALA A 48 5.58 8.05 10.96
N CYS A 49 5.10 6.86 10.58
CA CYS A 49 4.94 5.73 11.50
C CYS A 49 6.29 5.34 12.12
N PRO A 50 6.40 5.18 13.45
CA PRO A 50 7.67 4.85 14.11
C PRO A 50 8.19 3.45 13.72
N TRP A 51 7.33 2.55 13.30
CA TRP A 51 7.66 1.19 12.85
C TRP A 51 7.43 1.00 11.33
N CYS A 52 7.55 2.08 10.54
CA CYS A 52 7.33 2.01 9.09
C CYS A 52 8.39 1.16 8.40
N ASP A 53 7.98 0.10 7.72
CA ASP A 53 8.87 -0.75 6.93
C ASP A 53 9.27 -0.16 5.57
N SER A 54 8.73 1.02 5.26
CA SER A 54 9.02 1.79 4.05
C SER A 54 9.46 3.23 4.38
N ALA A 55 10.17 3.44 5.50
CA ALA A 55 10.54 4.76 6.02
C ALA A 55 11.28 5.63 4.99
N GLY A 56 12.05 5.04 4.07
CA GLY A 56 12.69 5.75 2.97
C GLY A 56 11.72 6.49 2.06
N THR A 57 10.43 6.14 2.06
CA THR A 57 9.41 6.82 1.25
C THR A 57 8.96 8.18 1.81
N TRP A 58 9.32 8.52 3.04
CA TRP A 58 8.89 9.77 3.67
C TRP A 58 9.95 10.46 4.54
N HIS A 59 10.96 9.72 5.00
CA HIS A 59 11.95 10.29 5.89
C HIS A 59 12.80 11.35 5.16
N HIS A 60 12.88 12.56 5.72
CA HIS A 60 13.52 13.71 5.07
C HIS A 60 15.04 13.53 4.87
N ASP A 61 15.70 12.79 5.76
CA ASP A 61 17.15 12.52 5.68
C ASP A 61 17.48 11.37 4.70
N SER A 62 16.46 10.62 4.28
CA SER A 62 16.60 9.51 3.35
C SER A 62 15.96 9.76 1.99
N ARG A 63 15.78 11.05 1.59
CA ARG A 63 15.31 11.32 0.22
C ARG A 63 16.33 10.73 -0.75
N PRO A 64 16.01 9.61 -1.39
CA PRO A 64 16.97 8.96 -2.25
C PRO A 64 17.19 9.81 -3.51
N GLU A 65 18.41 9.84 -4.00
CA GLU A 65 18.73 10.45 -5.30
C GLU A 65 17.91 9.82 -6.46
N GLY A 66 17.23 8.69 -6.21
CA GLY A 66 16.52 7.88 -7.18
C GLY A 66 15.01 8.12 -7.33
N VAL A 67 14.38 9.05 -6.58
CA VAL A 67 12.95 9.35 -6.81
C VAL A 67 12.75 9.95 -8.19
N THR A 68 12.02 9.22 -9.04
CA THR A 68 11.81 9.60 -10.44
C THR A 68 10.38 10.11 -10.63
N LEU A 69 10.24 11.29 -11.27
CA LEU A 69 8.93 11.81 -11.66
C LEU A 69 8.48 11.14 -12.97
N MET A 70 7.46 10.28 -12.89
CA MET A 70 6.91 9.55 -14.04
C MET A 70 5.48 9.98 -14.36
N THR A 71 5.13 10.02 -15.64
CA THR A 71 3.73 10.21 -16.08
C THR A 71 2.95 8.91 -15.98
N ALA A 72 1.62 8.97 -15.96
CA ALA A 72 0.73 7.82 -16.00
C ALA A 72 1.06 6.88 -17.17
N GLY A 73 1.21 7.44 -18.39
CA GLY A 73 1.54 6.65 -19.57
C GLY A 73 2.92 5.98 -19.51
N ALA A 74 3.93 6.65 -18.91
CA ALA A 74 5.25 6.06 -18.73
C ALA A 74 5.22 4.89 -17.72
N LEU A 75 4.46 5.04 -16.63
CA LEU A 75 4.25 3.97 -15.65
C LEU A 75 3.54 2.78 -16.26
N ALA A 76 2.45 3.01 -17.00
CA ALA A 76 1.71 1.95 -17.67
C ALA A 76 2.59 1.18 -18.68
N ALA A 77 3.43 1.90 -19.46
CA ALA A 77 4.35 1.28 -20.41
C ALA A 77 5.37 0.36 -19.73
N VAL A 78 5.91 0.79 -18.59
CA VAL A 78 6.86 -0.02 -17.82
C VAL A 78 6.19 -1.24 -17.20
N VAL A 79 4.98 -1.10 -16.65
CA VAL A 79 4.19 -2.24 -16.13
C VAL A 79 3.97 -3.29 -17.22
N ALA A 80 3.62 -2.86 -18.45
CA ALA A 80 3.43 -3.77 -19.57
C ALA A 80 4.73 -4.46 -20.01
N GLN A 81 5.86 -3.77 -19.90
CA GLN A 81 7.18 -4.33 -20.26
C GLN A 81 7.69 -5.32 -19.21
N ASP A 82 7.54 -4.99 -17.92
CA ASP A 82 8.23 -5.67 -16.81
C ASP A 82 7.37 -6.76 -16.15
N SER A 83 6.11 -6.92 -16.54
CA SER A 83 5.20 -7.92 -15.95
C SER A 83 4.30 -8.61 -16.97
N PRO A 84 4.00 -9.92 -16.80
CA PRO A 84 3.11 -10.64 -17.69
C PRO A 84 1.66 -10.13 -17.60
N ASP A 85 0.90 -10.36 -18.68
CA ASP A 85 -0.54 -10.11 -18.67
C ASP A 85 -1.23 -10.90 -17.55
N GLY A 86 -2.20 -10.29 -16.90
CA GLY A 86 -2.92 -10.90 -15.78
C GLY A 86 -2.34 -10.62 -14.39
N ALA A 87 -1.09 -10.15 -14.26
CA ALA A 87 -0.62 -9.58 -13.01
C ALA A 87 -1.39 -8.29 -12.72
N PHE A 88 -1.89 -8.13 -11.48
CA PHE A 88 -2.50 -6.86 -11.08
C PHE A 88 -1.43 -5.85 -10.61
N VAL A 89 -1.80 -4.59 -10.54
CA VAL A 89 -0.90 -3.52 -10.10
C VAL A 89 -1.29 -3.09 -8.69
N VAL A 90 -0.32 -3.00 -7.80
CA VAL A 90 -0.48 -2.44 -6.44
C VAL A 90 0.16 -1.06 -6.41
N ILE A 91 -0.66 -0.03 -6.23
CA ILE A 91 -0.18 1.32 -5.97
C ILE A 91 -0.06 1.47 -4.45
N THR A 92 1.14 1.77 -3.99
CA THR A 92 1.49 1.86 -2.58
C THR A 92 2.54 2.96 -2.37
N GLY A 93 3.30 2.89 -1.29
CA GLY A 93 4.45 3.75 -1.09
C GLY A 93 4.49 4.40 0.27
N GLY A 94 4.70 5.71 0.31
CA GLY A 94 4.37 6.57 1.42
C GLY A 94 2.85 6.59 1.63
N GLU A 95 2.18 7.63 1.15
CA GLU A 95 0.70 7.65 1.11
C GLU A 95 0.23 7.97 -0.31
N PRO A 96 -0.21 6.96 -1.08
CA PRO A 96 -0.50 7.14 -2.49
C PRO A 96 -1.70 8.03 -2.79
N ILE A 97 -2.71 8.10 -1.92
CA ILE A 97 -3.90 8.93 -2.16
C ILE A 97 -3.68 10.44 -1.92
N LEU A 98 -2.45 10.85 -1.60
CA LEU A 98 -2.07 12.27 -1.67
C LEU A 98 -2.03 12.77 -3.13
N PHE A 99 -2.01 11.87 -4.09
CA PHE A 99 -1.97 12.17 -5.52
C PHE A 99 -3.32 11.87 -6.18
N ASP A 100 -3.62 12.57 -7.28
CA ASP A 100 -4.72 12.18 -8.15
C ASP A 100 -4.30 10.94 -8.95
N LEU A 101 -4.85 9.79 -8.57
CA LEU A 101 -4.54 8.51 -9.18
C LEU A 101 -5.40 8.19 -10.42
N ALA A 102 -6.46 8.96 -10.69
CA ALA A 102 -7.36 8.66 -11.79
C ALA A 102 -6.65 8.50 -13.15
N PRO A 103 -5.71 9.39 -13.56
CA PRO A 103 -5.01 9.22 -14.83
C PRO A 103 -4.12 7.96 -14.89
N LEU A 104 -3.53 7.55 -13.75
CA LEU A 104 -2.72 6.32 -13.69
C LEU A 104 -3.59 5.07 -13.76
N VAL A 105 -4.69 5.07 -13.01
CA VAL A 105 -5.66 3.97 -13.00
C VAL A 105 -6.24 3.77 -14.40
N ASP A 106 -6.67 4.84 -15.07
CA ASP A 106 -7.21 4.78 -16.43
C ASP A 106 -6.18 4.21 -17.41
N ALA A 107 -4.90 4.62 -17.30
CA ALA A 107 -3.84 4.11 -18.17
C ALA A 107 -3.55 2.62 -17.93
N LEU A 108 -3.63 2.14 -16.69
CA LEU A 108 -3.46 0.72 -16.34
C LEU A 108 -4.66 -0.12 -16.76
N HIS A 109 -5.88 0.38 -16.59
CA HIS A 109 -7.11 -0.26 -17.08
C HIS A 109 -7.11 -0.39 -18.59
N ALA A 110 -6.59 0.61 -19.33
CA ALA A 110 -6.44 0.52 -20.79
C ALA A 110 -5.53 -0.63 -21.24
N LEU A 111 -4.64 -1.12 -20.37
CA LEU A 111 -3.82 -2.32 -20.56
C LEU A 111 -4.49 -3.61 -20.03
N GLY A 112 -5.75 -3.54 -19.57
CA GLY A 112 -6.45 -4.67 -18.96
C GLY A 112 -5.92 -5.06 -17.56
N ARG A 113 -5.17 -4.18 -16.89
CA ARG A 113 -4.63 -4.44 -15.54
C ARG A 113 -5.65 -4.05 -14.48
N ARG A 114 -5.92 -4.93 -13.52
CA ARG A 114 -6.62 -4.55 -12.28
C ARG A 114 -5.68 -3.72 -11.40
N VAL A 115 -6.25 -2.71 -10.74
CA VAL A 115 -5.50 -1.80 -9.89
C VAL A 115 -5.94 -1.93 -8.44
N HIS A 116 -5.03 -2.32 -7.59
CA HIS A 116 -5.18 -2.37 -6.14
C HIS A 116 -4.44 -1.20 -5.51
N ILE A 117 -4.87 -0.78 -4.32
CA ILE A 117 -4.18 0.26 -3.56
C ILE A 117 -3.97 -0.18 -2.12
N GLU A 118 -2.82 0.20 -1.56
CA GLU A 118 -2.55 0.15 -0.13
C GLU A 118 -2.41 1.56 0.41
N THR A 119 -3.26 1.98 1.34
CA THR A 119 -3.36 3.34 1.84
C THR A 119 -3.69 3.40 3.33
N SER A 120 -3.26 4.45 4.02
CA SER A 120 -3.75 4.77 5.37
C SER A 120 -5.11 5.49 5.37
N GLY A 121 -5.62 5.89 4.21
CA GLY A 121 -6.97 6.42 4.05
C GLY A 121 -7.16 7.89 4.39
N ILE A 122 -6.11 8.68 4.53
CA ILE A 122 -6.15 10.04 5.11
C ILE A 122 -6.59 11.16 4.15
N ALA A 123 -6.85 10.83 2.90
CA ALA A 123 -7.25 11.80 1.88
C ALA A 123 -8.33 11.22 0.97
N GLU A 124 -8.78 11.99 -0.01
CA GLU A 124 -9.76 11.56 -1.00
C GLU A 124 -9.18 10.48 -1.93
N LEU A 125 -9.87 9.36 -2.08
CA LEU A 125 -9.51 8.31 -3.04
C LEU A 125 -10.04 8.66 -4.43
N ARG A 126 -9.15 8.99 -5.36
CA ARG A 126 -9.47 9.32 -6.76
C ARG A 126 -9.02 8.23 -7.70
N GLY A 127 -9.91 7.87 -8.63
CA GLY A 127 -9.73 6.81 -9.60
C GLY A 127 -10.63 5.60 -9.33
N ALA A 128 -10.89 4.81 -10.38
CA ALA A 128 -11.73 3.61 -10.33
C ALA A 128 -10.91 2.41 -9.81
N ILE A 129 -10.46 2.46 -8.55
CA ILE A 129 -9.66 1.42 -7.93
C ILE A 129 -10.47 0.12 -7.80
N ASP A 130 -9.90 -1.01 -8.23
CA ASP A 130 -10.56 -2.32 -8.20
C ASP A 130 -10.53 -2.99 -6.81
N TRP A 131 -9.50 -2.71 -6.00
CA TRP A 131 -9.35 -3.24 -4.64
C TRP A 131 -8.68 -2.25 -3.71
N VAL A 132 -9.31 -1.95 -2.59
CA VAL A 132 -8.79 -1.02 -1.59
C VAL A 132 -8.41 -1.76 -0.32
N THR A 133 -7.11 -1.79 -0.04
CA THR A 133 -6.56 -2.25 1.24
C THR A 133 -6.29 -1.04 2.11
N LEU A 134 -7.09 -0.87 3.16
CA LEU A 134 -6.95 0.19 4.14
C LEU A 134 -6.04 -0.27 5.29
N SER A 135 -4.98 0.47 5.56
CA SER A 135 -4.09 0.25 6.71
C SER A 135 -4.11 1.47 7.64
N PRO A 136 -5.10 1.57 8.54
CA PRO A 136 -5.27 2.74 9.40
C PRO A 136 -4.10 2.91 10.37
N LYS A 137 -3.82 4.17 10.73
CA LYS A 137 -2.76 4.54 11.67
C LYS A 137 -3.38 5.29 12.85
N PRO A 138 -3.77 4.58 13.92
CA PRO A 138 -4.53 5.18 15.04
C PRO A 138 -3.76 6.26 15.79
N PHE A 139 -2.43 6.25 15.73
CA PHE A 139 -1.56 7.27 16.33
C PHE A 139 -1.37 8.52 15.44
N GLY A 140 -1.75 8.45 14.17
CA GLY A 140 -1.63 9.52 13.18
C GLY A 140 -2.96 10.15 12.81
N THR A 141 -3.06 10.58 11.56
CA THR A 141 -4.34 11.02 10.99
C THR A 141 -5.20 9.80 10.68
N TRP A 142 -6.43 9.81 11.15
CA TRP A 142 -7.40 8.74 10.90
C TRP A 142 -7.87 8.72 9.45
N PRO A 143 -8.29 7.55 8.95
CA PRO A 143 -8.86 7.46 7.62
C PRO A 143 -10.16 8.27 7.51
N THR A 144 -10.45 8.75 6.30
CA THR A 144 -11.72 9.42 6.04
C THR A 144 -12.87 8.40 6.01
N PRO A 145 -14.11 8.77 6.40
CA PRO A 145 -15.26 7.88 6.36
C PRO A 145 -15.51 7.30 4.97
N GLU A 146 -15.24 8.05 3.91
CA GLU A 146 -15.41 7.63 2.52
C GLU A 146 -14.47 6.48 2.16
N VAL A 147 -13.20 6.57 2.59
CA VAL A 147 -12.22 5.51 2.34
C VAL A 147 -12.52 4.27 3.19
N VAL A 148 -12.94 4.45 4.45
CA VAL A 148 -13.39 3.33 5.31
C VAL A 148 -14.55 2.58 4.66
N ALA A 149 -15.57 3.30 4.18
CA ALA A 149 -16.73 2.71 3.52
C ALA A 149 -16.36 2.01 2.19
N ARG A 150 -15.29 2.45 1.52
CA ARG A 150 -14.83 1.87 0.24
C ARG A 150 -13.89 0.68 0.42
N ALA A 151 -13.30 0.50 1.60
CA ALA A 151 -12.30 -0.53 1.83
C ALA A 151 -12.84 -1.95 1.57
N ASP A 152 -12.12 -2.74 0.78
CA ASP A 152 -12.41 -4.15 0.52
C ASP A 152 -11.76 -5.04 1.58
N GLU A 153 -10.60 -4.63 2.09
CA GLU A 153 -9.95 -5.21 3.25
C GLU A 153 -9.26 -4.15 4.10
N VAL A 154 -9.02 -4.49 5.35
CA VAL A 154 -8.30 -3.66 6.33
C VAL A 154 -7.13 -4.45 6.88
N LYS A 155 -5.96 -3.81 7.00
CA LYS A 155 -4.78 -4.35 7.70
C LYS A 155 -4.47 -3.49 8.92
N ILE A 156 -4.72 -4.00 10.11
CA ILE A 156 -4.30 -3.39 11.37
C ILE A 156 -2.94 -3.95 11.73
N ILE A 157 -1.93 -3.10 11.81
CA ILE A 157 -0.59 -3.47 12.26
C ILE A 157 -0.56 -3.33 13.78
N VAL A 158 -0.23 -4.43 14.45
CA VAL A 158 -0.21 -4.53 15.92
C VAL A 158 1.25 -4.57 16.38
N HIS A 159 1.78 -3.42 16.80
CA HIS A 159 3.09 -3.31 17.43
C HIS A 159 2.96 -3.46 18.95
N ASP A 160 1.86 -2.96 19.52
CA ASP A 160 1.50 -3.10 20.93
C ASP A 160 0.07 -3.65 21.03
N VAL A 161 -0.27 -4.29 22.15
CA VAL A 161 -1.61 -4.85 22.39
C VAL A 161 -2.70 -3.76 22.28
N ALA A 162 -2.40 -2.54 22.70
CA ALA A 162 -3.31 -1.41 22.59
C ALA A 162 -3.63 -1.01 21.14
N ASP A 163 -2.72 -1.23 20.19
CA ASP A 163 -2.91 -0.91 18.78
C ASP A 163 -4.06 -1.68 18.15
N LEU A 164 -4.35 -2.87 18.67
CA LEU A 164 -5.45 -3.71 18.18
C LEU A 164 -6.79 -3.00 18.32
N GLN A 165 -7.13 -2.56 19.53
CA GLN A 165 -8.39 -1.85 19.77
C GLN A 165 -8.38 -0.48 19.10
N ALA A 166 -7.29 0.28 19.22
CA ALA A 166 -7.15 1.57 18.59
C ALA A 166 -7.32 1.51 17.06
N GLY A 167 -6.79 0.44 16.42
CA GLY A 167 -7.01 0.19 15.00
C GLY A 167 -8.46 -0.12 14.66
N LEU A 168 -9.14 -0.94 15.46
CA LEU A 168 -10.57 -1.25 15.27
C LEU A 168 -11.46 0.00 15.43
N ASP A 169 -11.11 0.90 16.36
CA ASP A 169 -11.86 2.13 16.61
C ASP A 169 -11.86 3.09 15.40
N THR A 170 -10.89 2.95 14.49
CA THR A 170 -10.84 3.76 13.25
C THR A 170 -11.83 3.31 12.17
N LEU A 171 -12.55 2.20 12.36
CA LEU A 171 -13.28 1.49 11.31
C LEU A 171 -14.80 1.76 11.36
N GLU A 172 -15.24 2.85 11.95
CA GLU A 172 -16.66 3.23 11.92
C GLU A 172 -17.13 3.39 10.46
N GLY A 173 -18.22 2.71 10.11
CA GLY A 173 -18.77 2.71 8.75
C GLY A 173 -18.15 1.68 7.79
N LEU A 174 -17.22 0.84 8.25
CA LEU A 174 -16.69 -0.24 7.42
C LEU A 174 -17.80 -1.21 7.00
N ARG A 175 -17.85 -1.51 5.70
CA ARG A 175 -18.82 -2.44 5.12
C ARG A 175 -18.73 -3.84 5.74
N PRO A 176 -19.85 -4.58 5.88
CA PRO A 176 -19.89 -5.87 6.60
C PRO A 176 -19.05 -6.98 5.97
N ASP A 177 -18.87 -6.95 4.66
CA ASP A 177 -18.15 -7.95 3.86
C ASP A 177 -16.64 -7.68 3.73
N ALA A 178 -16.17 -6.51 4.18
CA ALA A 178 -14.75 -6.23 4.23
C ALA A 178 -14.02 -7.15 5.22
N VAL A 179 -12.87 -7.67 4.79
CA VAL A 179 -12.02 -8.54 5.61
C VAL A 179 -11.12 -7.70 6.50
N ILE A 180 -11.00 -8.07 7.77
CA ILE A 180 -10.11 -7.36 8.71
C ILE A 180 -8.98 -8.28 9.13
N TRP A 181 -7.76 -7.90 8.78
CA TRP A 181 -6.52 -8.59 9.13
C TRP A 181 -5.84 -7.91 10.32
N LEU A 182 -5.37 -8.71 11.26
CA LEU A 182 -4.49 -8.30 12.35
C LEU A 182 -3.09 -8.84 12.04
N HIS A 183 -2.16 -7.96 11.71
CA HIS A 183 -0.78 -8.32 11.42
C HIS A 183 0.10 -7.92 12.61
N PRO A 184 0.85 -8.84 13.23
CA PRO A 184 1.92 -8.42 14.12
C PRO A 184 2.90 -7.55 13.33
N GLU A 185 3.33 -6.45 13.91
CA GLU A 185 4.44 -5.67 13.34
C GLU A 185 5.66 -6.59 13.17
N TRP A 186 6.47 -6.34 12.14
CA TRP A 186 7.50 -7.31 11.73
C TRP A 186 8.49 -7.68 12.84
N SER A 187 8.96 -6.74 13.67
CA SER A 187 9.85 -7.05 14.78
C SER A 187 9.19 -7.99 15.80
N LYS A 188 7.91 -7.76 16.10
CA LYS A 188 7.10 -8.58 17.02
C LYS A 188 6.87 -9.98 16.47
N ALA A 189 6.64 -10.09 15.16
CA ALA A 189 6.52 -11.38 14.49
C ALA A 189 7.84 -12.16 14.51
N ARG A 190 8.96 -11.49 14.14
CA ARG A 190 10.30 -12.07 14.07
C ARG A 190 10.80 -12.54 15.45
N GLU A 191 10.62 -11.72 16.46
CA GLU A 191 11.04 -11.99 17.85
C GLU A 191 10.05 -12.90 18.60
N ARG A 192 8.91 -13.20 18.00
CA ARG A 192 7.83 -13.98 18.59
C ARG A 192 7.31 -13.36 19.90
N ASP A 193 7.02 -12.07 19.87
CA ASP A 193 6.42 -11.39 21.01
C ASP A 193 5.08 -12.02 21.38
N MET A 194 5.08 -12.84 22.43
CA MET A 194 3.92 -13.64 22.81
C MET A 194 2.76 -12.80 23.32
N ALA A 195 2.98 -11.58 23.81
CA ALA A 195 1.90 -10.70 24.22
C ALA A 195 1.09 -10.25 22.99
N VAL A 196 1.76 -9.79 21.96
CA VAL A 196 1.14 -9.38 20.67
C VAL A 196 0.49 -10.57 19.98
N LEU A 197 1.20 -11.72 19.86
CA LEU A 197 0.70 -12.89 19.15
C LEU A 197 -0.52 -13.52 19.84
N ASN A 198 -0.54 -13.55 21.18
CA ASN A 198 -1.69 -14.05 21.95
C ASN A 198 -2.88 -13.09 21.83
N ALA A 199 -2.66 -11.76 21.91
CA ALA A 199 -3.72 -10.77 21.76
C ALA A 199 -4.42 -10.90 20.39
N ILE A 200 -3.64 -11.05 19.31
CA ILE A 200 -4.19 -11.29 17.96
C ILE A 200 -4.97 -12.63 17.94
N THR A 201 -4.41 -13.69 18.50
CA THR A 201 -5.05 -15.00 18.53
C THR A 201 -6.39 -14.96 19.26
N ASP A 202 -6.43 -14.34 20.42
CA ASP A 202 -7.65 -14.24 21.24
C ASP A 202 -8.71 -13.35 20.57
N ALA A 203 -8.29 -12.25 19.95
CA ALA A 203 -9.19 -11.39 19.18
C ALA A 203 -9.85 -12.14 18.02
N VAL A 204 -9.07 -12.88 17.23
CA VAL A 204 -9.60 -13.69 16.10
C VAL A 204 -10.54 -14.79 16.57
N LYS A 205 -10.21 -15.48 17.67
CA LYS A 205 -11.09 -16.52 18.26
C LYS A 205 -12.39 -15.96 18.80
N THR A 206 -12.38 -14.72 19.26
CA THR A 206 -13.55 -14.04 19.84
C THR A 206 -14.42 -13.39 18.77
N ASN A 207 -13.83 -12.87 17.69
CA ASN A 207 -14.54 -12.18 16.62
C ASN A 207 -14.25 -12.83 15.25
N PRO A 208 -15.20 -13.61 14.67
CA PRO A 208 -15.01 -14.31 13.38
C PRO A 208 -14.78 -13.39 12.16
N ARG A 209 -15.01 -12.08 12.28
CA ARG A 209 -14.67 -11.10 11.23
C ARG A 209 -13.19 -10.79 11.14
N LEU A 210 -12.43 -11.09 12.21
CA LEU A 210 -11.00 -10.85 12.27
C LEU A 210 -10.22 -12.04 11.73
N ARG A 211 -9.09 -11.79 11.13
CA ARG A 211 -8.15 -12.79 10.63
C ARG A 211 -6.75 -12.49 11.11
N ALA A 212 -6.03 -13.50 11.55
CA ALA A 212 -4.59 -13.37 11.80
C ALA A 212 -3.86 -13.33 10.46
N GLY A 213 -3.04 -12.33 10.26
CA GLY A 213 -2.24 -12.13 9.06
C GLY A 213 -0.74 -12.15 9.33
N TYR A 214 0.04 -12.14 8.26
CA TYR A 214 1.49 -12.14 8.32
C TYR A 214 2.09 -11.55 7.04
N GLN A 215 3.29 -10.97 7.13
CA GLN A 215 4.05 -10.48 5.98
C GLN A 215 4.87 -11.62 5.37
N MET A 216 4.22 -12.44 4.53
CA MET A 216 4.81 -13.65 3.97
C MET A 216 6.01 -13.37 3.04
N HIS A 217 6.00 -12.25 2.34
CA HIS A 217 7.11 -11.84 1.47
C HIS A 217 8.44 -11.73 2.23
N LYS A 218 8.41 -11.33 3.52
CA LYS A 218 9.60 -11.25 4.37
C LYS A 218 10.19 -12.63 4.71
N LEU A 219 9.36 -13.66 4.81
CA LEU A 219 9.84 -15.05 4.99
C LEU A 219 10.51 -15.59 3.74
N TYR A 220 10.03 -15.23 2.56
CA TYR A 220 10.59 -15.64 1.27
C TYR A 220 11.74 -14.74 0.82
N ARG A 221 11.97 -13.61 1.51
CA ARG A 221 12.94 -12.58 1.10
C ARG A 221 12.66 -12.10 -0.34
N ALA A 222 11.37 -12.00 -0.69
CA ALA A 222 10.93 -11.69 -2.06
C ALA A 222 11.48 -10.34 -2.54
N ASP A 223 11.52 -9.35 -1.66
CA ASP A 223 12.03 -8.01 -1.97
C ASP A 223 13.55 -8.00 -2.22
N GLU A 224 14.30 -8.98 -1.67
CA GLU A 224 15.73 -9.13 -1.93
C GLU A 224 16.03 -9.81 -3.26
N LEU A 225 15.07 -10.54 -3.82
CA LEU A 225 15.23 -11.31 -5.06
C LEU A 225 14.89 -10.47 -6.30
N ASP A 226 14.18 -9.36 -6.15
CA ASP A 226 13.87 -8.49 -7.28
C ASP A 226 15.13 -7.72 -7.73
N ALA A 227 15.45 -7.85 -9.02
CA ALA A 227 16.58 -7.17 -9.63
C ALA A 227 16.41 -5.65 -9.75
N HIS A 228 15.17 -5.15 -9.69
CA HIS A 228 14.82 -3.74 -9.85
C HIS A 228 14.63 -3.03 -8.51
N SER A 229 14.57 -3.78 -7.40
CA SER A 229 14.51 -3.20 -6.05
C SER A 229 15.85 -2.58 -5.67
N ASP A 230 15.85 -1.31 -5.28
CA ASP A 230 17.06 -0.66 -4.78
C ASP A 230 17.32 -1.07 -3.33
N LYS A 231 18.08 -2.14 -3.18
CA LYS A 231 18.41 -2.78 -1.89
C LYS A 231 19.18 -1.90 -0.91
N ARG A 232 19.67 -0.74 -1.37
CA ARG A 232 20.42 0.20 -0.53
C ARG A 232 19.49 1.08 0.31
N LEU A 233 18.23 1.16 -0.07
CA LEU A 233 17.33 2.18 0.44
C LEU A 233 16.58 1.78 1.71
N ILE A 234 16.26 0.49 1.89
CA ILE A 234 15.58 0.01 3.10
C ILE A 234 16.01 -1.43 3.42
N PRO A 235 16.65 -1.68 4.57
CA PRO A 235 16.77 -3.02 5.11
C PRO A 235 15.35 -3.58 5.36
N LEU A 236 15.12 -4.83 4.97
CA LEU A 236 13.87 -5.52 5.27
C LEU A 236 13.61 -5.51 6.77
N GLY A 237 12.50 -4.92 7.19
CA GLY A 237 12.16 -4.82 8.61
C GLY A 237 12.47 -3.49 9.27
N GLY A 238 12.58 -2.42 8.48
CA GLY A 238 12.85 -1.08 8.95
C GLY A 238 14.33 -0.69 8.88
N ASN A 239 14.61 0.57 9.05
CA ASN A 239 15.97 1.09 9.10
C ASN A 239 16.40 1.27 10.55
N THR A 240 17.20 0.35 11.07
CA THR A 240 17.70 0.39 12.46
C THR A 240 18.52 1.66 12.76
N ASP A 241 19.17 2.26 11.75
CA ASP A 241 19.93 3.50 11.91
C ASP A 241 19.01 4.72 12.08
N LEU A 242 17.77 4.62 11.67
CA LEU A 242 16.70 5.61 11.86
C LEU A 242 15.77 5.27 13.04
N GLY A 243 16.03 4.18 13.77
CA GLY A 243 15.26 3.78 14.96
C GLY A 243 13.96 3.01 14.66
N TYR A 244 13.87 2.38 13.49
CA TYR A 244 12.69 1.60 13.05
C TYR A 244 12.98 0.11 12.94
#